data_b61f457af889e815611c3bb5aadb4268
#
_entry.id   b61f457af889e815611c3bb5aadb4268
#
_cell.length_a   1.000
_cell.length_b   1.000
_cell.length_c   1.000
_cell.angle_alpha   90.00
_cell.angle_beta   90.00
_cell.angle_gamma   90.00
#
_symmetry.space_group_name_H-M   'P 1'
#
loop_
_entity.id
_entity.type
_entity.pdbx_description
1 polymer ?
#
loop_
_entity_poly.entity_id
_entity_poly.type
_entity_poly.pdbx_seq_one_letter_code
_entity_poly.pdbx_strand_id
1 'polypeptide(L)'
;MALEFTDANFQTTVLDSDKLTVVDFWAEWCGPCRAIGPVIEELSKEYNGKVNIGKLNVDHNPSVSVNYGITSIPAILFIKGGKVVDKQIGAVPRSIIEKKIQSHL
;
A
#
# COMPACT_ATOMS: atom_id res chain seq x y z
N MET A 1 -8.72 5.31 -9.40
CA MET A 1 -7.33 4.94 -9.64
C MET A 1 -6.54 4.91 -8.36
N ALA A 2 -5.67 3.91 -8.21
CA ALA A 2 -4.76 3.88 -7.07
C ALA A 2 -3.78 5.05 -7.15
N LEU A 3 -3.43 5.59 -5.99
CA LEU A 3 -2.44 6.65 -5.89
C LEU A 3 -1.05 6.08 -6.21
N GLU A 4 -0.15 6.93 -6.66
CA GLU A 4 1.25 6.54 -6.84
C GLU A 4 2.07 7.16 -5.72
N PHE A 5 2.67 6.30 -4.88
CA PHE A 5 3.55 6.74 -3.81
C PHE A 5 5.00 6.62 -4.26
N THR A 6 5.79 7.60 -3.91
CA THR A 6 7.20 7.68 -4.29
C THR A 6 8.04 8.10 -3.10
N ASP A 7 9.37 7.95 -3.21
CA ASP A 7 10.29 8.47 -2.21
C ASP A 7 10.07 9.98 -1.98
N ALA A 8 9.76 10.70 -3.06
CA ALA A 8 9.58 12.16 -2.99
C ALA A 8 8.30 12.58 -2.30
N ASN A 9 7.19 11.82 -2.45
CA ASN A 9 5.89 12.23 -1.91
C ASN A 9 5.45 11.46 -0.66
N PHE A 10 6.24 10.49 -0.20
CA PHE A 10 5.81 9.60 0.88
C PHE A 10 5.51 10.35 2.17
N GLN A 11 6.37 11.29 2.54
CA GLN A 11 6.17 12.08 3.76
C GLN A 11 4.84 12.83 3.72
N THR A 12 4.61 13.60 2.66
CA THR A 12 3.42 14.47 2.58
C THR A 12 2.13 13.70 2.31
N THR A 13 2.21 12.64 1.51
CA THR A 13 1.00 11.90 1.08
C THR A 13 0.61 10.80 2.06
N VAL A 14 1.61 10.15 2.69
CA VAL A 14 1.35 9.00 3.56
C VAL A 14 1.52 9.37 5.02
N LEU A 15 2.71 9.82 5.41
CA LEU A 15 3.05 9.98 6.84
C LEU A 15 2.33 11.16 7.49
N ASP A 16 2.11 12.24 6.75
CA ASP A 16 1.41 13.42 7.26
C ASP A 16 -0.10 13.33 7.17
N SER A 17 -0.62 12.27 6.55
CA SER A 17 -2.07 12.09 6.40
C SER A 17 -2.69 11.61 7.72
N ASP A 18 -3.88 12.12 8.03
CA ASP A 18 -4.69 11.65 9.15
C ASP A 18 -5.59 10.48 8.78
N LYS A 19 -5.67 10.14 7.49
CA LYS A 19 -6.45 9.00 7.00
C LYS A 19 -5.61 7.74 7.03
N LEU A 20 -6.30 6.59 7.16
CA LEU A 20 -5.65 5.31 6.91
C LEU A 20 -5.09 5.30 5.49
N THR A 21 -3.85 4.88 5.35
CA THR A 21 -3.19 4.77 4.05
C THR A 21 -2.72 3.33 3.85
N VAL A 22 -3.05 2.78 2.68
CA VAL A 22 -2.66 1.43 2.28
C VAL A 22 -1.62 1.56 1.18
N VAL A 23 -0.42 1.03 1.41
CA VAL A 23 0.70 1.11 0.48
C VAL A 23 1.04 -0.29 -0.02
N ASP A 24 0.86 -0.52 -1.32
CA ASP A 24 1.19 -1.77 -1.99
C ASP A 24 2.59 -1.65 -2.61
N PHE A 25 3.57 -2.29 -2.00
CA PHE A 25 4.95 -2.35 -2.52
C PHE A 25 5.02 -3.44 -3.58
N TRP A 26 5.38 -3.07 -4.80
CA TRP A 26 5.32 -3.95 -5.95
C TRP A 26 6.46 -3.71 -6.93
N ALA A 27 6.62 -4.61 -7.91
CA ALA A 27 7.54 -4.43 -9.04
C ALA A 27 6.93 -5.08 -10.29
N GLU A 28 7.35 -4.59 -11.46
CA GLU A 28 6.82 -5.09 -12.74
C GLU A 28 7.14 -6.57 -12.97
N TRP A 29 8.31 -7.02 -12.51
CA TRP A 29 8.76 -8.41 -12.68
C TRP A 29 8.08 -9.38 -11.71
N CYS A 30 7.30 -8.88 -10.79
CA CYS A 30 6.68 -9.69 -9.73
C CYS A 30 5.30 -10.18 -10.17
N GLY A 31 5.19 -11.48 -10.47
CA GLY A 31 3.94 -12.09 -10.89
C GLY A 31 2.80 -11.95 -9.88
N PRO A 32 3.01 -12.33 -8.60
CA PRO A 32 1.98 -12.15 -7.57
C PRO A 32 1.55 -10.70 -7.37
N CYS A 33 2.46 -9.74 -7.56
CA CYS A 33 2.13 -8.33 -7.49
C CYS A 33 1.12 -7.94 -8.58
N ARG A 34 1.32 -8.47 -9.79
CA ARG A 34 0.40 -8.19 -10.91
C ARG A 34 -0.97 -8.81 -10.68
N ALA A 35 -1.02 -9.94 -10.00
CA ALA A 35 -2.31 -10.58 -9.68
C ALA A 35 -3.13 -9.75 -8.70
N ILE A 36 -2.48 -9.10 -7.73
CA ILE A 36 -3.18 -8.30 -6.70
C ILE A 36 -3.44 -6.86 -7.16
N GLY A 37 -2.74 -6.39 -8.19
CA GLY A 37 -2.86 -5.03 -8.70
C GLY A 37 -4.29 -4.57 -8.96
N PRO A 38 -5.10 -5.34 -9.71
CA PRO A 38 -6.50 -4.99 -9.95
C PRO A 38 -7.33 -4.86 -8.68
N VAL A 39 -7.04 -5.67 -7.67
CA VAL A 39 -7.74 -5.60 -6.37
C VAL A 39 -7.43 -4.27 -5.68
N ILE A 40 -6.17 -3.85 -5.71
CA ILE A 40 -5.75 -2.56 -5.14
C ILE A 40 -6.45 -1.41 -5.87
N GLU A 41 -6.55 -1.48 -7.20
CA GLU A 41 -7.27 -0.47 -7.99
C GLU A 41 -8.76 -0.42 -7.62
N GLU A 42 -9.42 -1.57 -7.48
CA GLU A 42 -10.83 -1.62 -7.09
C GLU A 42 -11.05 -1.02 -5.71
N LEU A 43 -10.21 -1.41 -4.75
CA LEU A 43 -10.31 -0.89 -3.38
C LEU A 43 -10.08 0.61 -3.35
N SER A 44 -9.15 1.13 -4.15
CA SER A 44 -8.89 2.58 -4.19
C SER A 44 -10.12 3.35 -4.66
N LYS A 45 -10.90 2.80 -5.57
CA LYS A 45 -12.14 3.42 -6.04
C LYS A 45 -13.23 3.37 -4.97
N GLU A 46 -13.40 2.21 -4.35
CA GLU A 46 -14.47 2.01 -3.36
C GLU A 46 -14.26 2.84 -2.09
N TYR A 47 -13.01 3.02 -1.70
CA TYR A 47 -12.67 3.76 -0.48
C TYR A 47 -12.22 5.19 -0.76
N ASN A 48 -12.41 5.67 -1.98
CA ASN A 48 -12.01 7.02 -2.37
C ASN A 48 -12.59 8.06 -1.40
N GLY A 49 -11.73 8.90 -0.86
CA GLY A 49 -12.12 9.92 0.11
C GLY A 49 -12.11 9.47 1.56
N LYS A 50 -12.08 8.16 1.82
CA LYS A 50 -12.05 7.59 3.18
C LYS A 50 -10.70 7.01 3.54
N VAL A 51 -10.07 6.32 2.60
CA VAL A 51 -8.77 5.65 2.77
C VAL A 51 -7.93 6.01 1.58
N ASN A 52 -6.67 6.36 1.83
CA ASN A 52 -5.72 6.58 0.76
C ASN A 52 -5.13 5.22 0.36
N ILE A 53 -5.35 4.79 -0.85
CA ILE A 53 -4.86 3.50 -1.33
C ILE A 53 -4.00 3.72 -2.56
N GLY A 54 -2.78 3.21 -2.52
CA GLY A 54 -1.86 3.41 -3.63
C GLY A 54 -0.77 2.36 -3.70
N LYS A 55 0.08 2.52 -4.69
CA LYS A 55 1.16 1.61 -5.02
C LYS A 55 2.49 2.33 -4.98
N LEU A 56 3.53 1.61 -4.57
CA LEU A 56 4.91 2.09 -4.57
C LEU A 56 5.78 1.06 -5.29
N ASN A 57 6.37 1.47 -6.40
CA ASN A 57 7.28 0.61 -7.17
C ASN A 57 8.64 0.56 -6.47
N VAL A 58 9.03 -0.61 -5.99
CA VAL A 58 10.26 -0.74 -5.19
C VAL A 58 11.53 -0.49 -6.00
N ASP A 59 11.51 -0.76 -7.30
CA ASP A 59 12.68 -0.55 -8.15
C ASP A 59 12.96 0.94 -8.37
N HIS A 60 11.94 1.78 -8.32
CA HIS A 60 12.05 3.22 -8.54
C HIS A 60 12.10 4.02 -7.25
N ASN A 61 11.83 3.40 -6.10
CA ASN A 61 11.70 4.09 -4.81
C ASN A 61 12.41 3.31 -3.70
N PRO A 62 13.75 3.24 -3.77
CA PRO A 62 14.50 2.41 -2.84
C PRO A 62 14.53 2.94 -1.40
N SER A 63 14.44 4.26 -1.19
CA SER A 63 14.54 4.82 0.16
C SER A 63 13.43 4.33 1.07
N VAL A 64 12.18 4.48 0.64
CA VAL A 64 11.03 4.03 1.44
C VAL A 64 11.09 2.51 1.63
N SER A 65 11.41 1.77 0.56
CA SER A 65 11.47 0.31 0.63
C SER A 65 12.49 -0.17 1.65
N VAL A 66 13.67 0.44 1.68
CA VAL A 66 14.71 0.11 2.66
C VAL A 66 14.29 0.52 4.07
N ASN A 67 13.74 1.72 4.23
CA ASN A 67 13.33 2.23 5.53
C ASN A 67 12.29 1.34 6.21
N TYR A 68 11.43 0.70 5.46
CA TYR A 68 10.41 -0.19 6.01
C TYR A 68 10.81 -1.66 5.95
N GLY A 69 12.05 -1.96 5.57
CA GLY A 69 12.56 -3.34 5.55
C GLY A 69 11.81 -4.25 4.58
N ILE A 70 11.42 -3.71 3.42
CA ILE A 70 10.70 -4.49 2.43
C ILE A 70 11.65 -5.46 1.74
N THR A 71 11.51 -6.75 2.03
CA THR A 71 12.36 -7.81 1.46
C THR A 71 11.58 -8.80 0.62
N SER A 72 10.26 -8.84 0.76
CA SER A 72 9.38 -9.71 -0.01
C SER A 72 8.22 -8.90 -0.56
N ILE A 73 7.87 -9.11 -1.82
CA ILE A 73 6.75 -8.43 -2.46
C ILE A 73 5.78 -9.44 -3.10
N PRO A 74 4.48 -9.12 -3.18
CA PRO A 74 3.88 -7.87 -2.72
C PRO A 74 3.90 -7.75 -1.20
N ALA A 75 4.13 -6.53 -0.72
CA ALA A 75 4.04 -6.20 0.69
C ALA A 75 3.06 -5.03 0.82
N ILE A 76 2.06 -5.20 1.66
CA ILE A 76 1.04 -4.18 1.86
C ILE A 76 1.17 -3.67 3.28
N LEU A 77 1.45 -2.38 3.43
CA LEU A 77 1.51 -1.72 4.73
C LEU A 77 0.27 -0.88 4.93
N PHE A 78 -0.27 -0.94 6.14
CA PHE A 78 -1.42 -0.14 6.57
C PHE A 78 -0.87 0.89 7.56
N ILE A 79 -0.94 2.17 7.20
CA ILE A 79 -0.30 3.25 7.95
C ILE A 79 -1.38 4.24 8.38
N LYS A 80 -1.37 4.61 9.66
CA LYS A 80 -2.30 5.59 10.21
C LYS A 80 -1.57 6.45 11.23
N GLY A 81 -1.71 7.76 11.12
CA GLY A 81 -1.01 8.69 11.99
C GLY A 81 0.51 8.56 11.90
N GLY A 82 1.03 8.25 10.72
CA GLY A 82 2.45 8.08 10.47
C GLY A 82 3.04 6.76 10.98
N LYS A 83 2.20 5.84 11.45
CA LYS A 83 2.67 4.56 12.02
C LYS A 83 2.08 3.38 11.28
N VAL A 84 2.87 2.32 11.11
CA VAL A 84 2.39 1.05 10.57
C VAL A 84 1.48 0.38 11.60
N VAL A 85 0.21 0.23 11.27
CA VAL A 85 -0.78 -0.40 12.17
C VAL A 85 -1.09 -1.84 11.79
N ASP A 86 -0.78 -2.24 10.55
CA ASP A 86 -0.99 -3.62 10.09
C ASP A 86 -0.14 -3.84 8.83
N LYS A 87 0.02 -5.12 8.46
CA LYS A 87 0.74 -5.47 7.23
C LYS A 87 0.23 -6.79 6.67
N GLN A 88 0.44 -6.98 5.37
CA GLN A 88 0.16 -8.23 4.68
C GLN A 88 1.30 -8.51 3.70
N ILE A 89 1.96 -9.64 3.84
CA ILE A 89 3.03 -10.05 2.95
C ILE A 89 2.51 -11.16 2.04
N GLY A 90 2.72 -11.02 0.74
CA GLY A 90 2.27 -11.97 -0.25
C GLY A 90 0.87 -11.66 -0.78
N ALA A 91 0.53 -12.28 -1.90
CA ALA A 91 -0.79 -12.11 -2.51
C ALA A 91 -1.83 -12.90 -1.72
N VAL A 92 -2.94 -12.24 -1.41
CA VAL A 92 -4.07 -12.84 -0.68
C VAL A 92 -5.37 -12.42 -1.35
N PRO A 93 -6.48 -13.11 -1.07
CA PRO A 93 -7.78 -12.68 -1.57
C PRO A 93 -8.14 -11.28 -1.07
N ARG A 94 -8.92 -10.56 -1.86
CA ARG A 94 -9.37 -9.22 -1.54
C ARG A 94 -9.97 -9.11 -0.14
N SER A 95 -10.73 -10.12 0.28
CA SER A 95 -11.41 -10.13 1.58
C SER A 95 -10.44 -9.96 2.76
N ILE A 96 -9.22 -10.49 2.64
CA ILE A 96 -8.20 -10.37 3.69
C ILE A 96 -7.73 -8.92 3.79
N ILE A 97 -7.47 -8.28 2.65
CA ILE A 97 -7.02 -6.88 2.62
C ILE A 97 -8.14 -5.98 3.13
N GLU A 98 -9.36 -6.20 2.66
CA GLU A 98 -10.50 -5.38 3.04
C GLU A 98 -10.81 -5.50 4.53
N LYS A 99 -10.68 -6.69 5.10
CA LYS A 99 -10.87 -6.90 6.52
C LYS A 99 -9.87 -6.08 7.36
N LYS A 100 -8.61 -6.02 6.91
CA LYS A 100 -7.59 -5.20 7.57
C LYS A 100 -7.90 -3.71 7.44
N ILE A 101 -8.38 -3.26 6.29
CA ILE A 101 -8.85 -1.88 6.12
C ILE A 101 -9.96 -1.58 7.12
N GLN A 102 -10.97 -2.42 7.19
CA GLN A 102 -12.11 -2.23 8.08
C GLN A 102 -11.69 -2.18 9.54
N SER A 103 -10.68 -2.95 9.92
CA SER A 103 -10.19 -3.01 11.30
C SER A 103 -9.53 -1.72 11.75
N HIS A 104 -9.09 -0.87 10.83
CA HIS A 104 -8.31 0.32 11.15
C HIS A 104 -8.95 1.63 10.67
N LEU A 105 -10.20 1.60 10.25
CA LEU A 105 -10.93 2.81 9.82
C LEU A 105 -11.14 3.85 10.95
#